data_1ffb7062ea0fe958f41cd030870757c4
#
_entry.id   1ffb7062ea0fe958f41cd030870757c4
#
_cell.length_a   1.000
_cell.length_b   1.000
_cell.length_c   1.000
_cell.angle_alpha   90.00
_cell.angle_beta   90.00
_cell.angle_gamma   90.00
#
_symmetry.space_group_name_H-M   'P 1'
#
loop_
_entity.id
_entity.type
_entity.pdbx_description
1 polymer ?
#
loop_
_entity_poly.entity_id
_entity_poly.type
_entity_poly.pdbx_seq_one_letter_code
_entity_poly.pdbx_strand_id
1 'polypeptide(L)'
;MVLTGALVVVLGISGIAGYRSGMKDKADAENAAEFSQAENAPEVLDETPAVAVGNTTDIENAVAESVAAAEAANASVAETFGEDAKMVWPVEGEILKEYSPDKTIYFETLDQYKCNPALMIKADVNQEVVAAFCGTVESVTEDSVNGTMITVDMGNGYKAVYGQMKDVNVKEGDAVVKGQAIGNVAQPTKYYTEEGSHLYFGMTKDGAPVNPQNYLEK
;
A
#
# COMPACT_ATOMS: atom_id res chain seq x y z
N MET A 1 59.81 8.57 -15.18
CA MET A 1 59.89 7.63 -14.06
C MET A 1 58.48 7.13 -13.79
N VAL A 2 58.17 5.93 -14.31
CA VAL A 2 56.83 5.32 -14.30
C VAL A 2 56.82 4.34 -13.15
N LEU A 3 55.85 4.47 -12.23
CA LEU A 3 55.65 3.47 -11.18
C LEU A 3 54.25 2.86 -11.35
N THR A 4 54.23 1.66 -11.88
CA THR A 4 53.04 0.83 -12.02
C THR A 4 52.83 0.08 -10.72
N GLY A 5 51.70 0.34 -10.03
CA GLY A 5 51.23 -0.41 -8.87
C GLY A 5 50.19 -1.44 -9.29
N ALA A 6 50.56 -2.73 -9.15
CA ALA A 6 49.67 -3.86 -9.43
C ALA A 6 48.72 -4.09 -8.25
N LEU A 7 47.41 -4.12 -8.53
CA LEU A 7 46.38 -4.52 -7.59
C LEU A 7 46.16 -6.00 -7.64
N VAL A 8 46.48 -6.70 -6.56
CA VAL A 8 46.21 -8.15 -6.39
C VAL A 8 44.81 -8.33 -5.81
N VAL A 9 43.93 -8.92 -6.58
CA VAL A 9 42.59 -9.38 -6.13
C VAL A 9 42.75 -10.81 -5.59
N VAL A 10 42.49 -10.97 -4.30
CA VAL A 10 42.41 -12.30 -3.67
C VAL A 10 40.94 -12.69 -3.59
N LEU A 11 40.54 -13.68 -4.40
CA LEU A 11 39.25 -14.35 -4.30
C LEU A 11 39.34 -15.44 -3.22
N GLY A 12 38.71 -15.22 -2.10
CA GLY A 12 38.52 -16.23 -1.06
C GLY A 12 37.21 -16.99 -1.25
N ILE A 13 37.28 -18.20 -1.76
CA ILE A 13 36.16 -19.15 -1.77
C ILE A 13 36.27 -19.97 -0.47
N SER A 14 35.32 -19.80 0.43
CA SER A 14 35.13 -20.65 1.60
C SER A 14 33.84 -21.41 1.47
N GLY A 15 33.94 -22.67 1.04
CA GLY A 15 32.86 -23.64 1.14
C GLY A 15 32.71 -24.08 2.60
N ILE A 16 31.49 -24.17 3.08
CA ILE A 16 31.17 -24.87 4.32
C ILE A 16 30.26 -26.04 3.99
N ALA A 17 30.85 -27.21 4.14
CA ALA A 17 30.22 -28.50 4.06
C ALA A 17 29.26 -28.73 5.24
N GLY A 18 28.26 -29.56 4.96
CA GLY A 18 27.15 -29.90 5.84
C GLY A 18 27.52 -30.45 7.22
N TYR A 19 26.63 -30.24 8.14
CA TYR A 19 26.49 -31.01 9.35
C TYR A 19 25.12 -31.69 9.39
N ARG A 20 25.11 -32.97 9.10
CA ARG A 20 23.97 -33.87 9.22
C ARG A 20 24.25 -34.79 10.42
N SER A 21 23.49 -34.69 11.46
CA SER A 21 23.37 -35.64 12.56
C SER A 21 21.91 -35.54 13.04
N GLY A 22 21.00 -36.48 12.88
CA GLY A 22 21.02 -37.88 13.17
C GLY A 22 20.72 -38.12 14.65
N MET A 23 19.43 -38.11 15.04
CA MET A 23 19.00 -38.88 16.22
C MET A 23 17.60 -39.43 16.00
N LYS A 24 17.57 -40.75 16.04
CA LYS A 24 16.41 -41.65 16.00
C LYS A 24 15.78 -41.83 17.37
N ASP A 25 14.48 -42.20 17.28
CA ASP A 25 13.75 -43.16 18.12
C ASP A 25 13.17 -42.72 19.49
N LYS A 26 11.86 -42.68 19.58
CA LYS A 26 10.90 -43.73 20.09
C LYS A 26 9.52 -43.08 20.18
N ALA A 27 8.53 -43.54 19.45
CA ALA A 27 7.57 -44.63 19.67
C ALA A 27 6.86 -44.62 21.04
N ASP A 28 5.54 -44.40 20.96
CA ASP A 28 4.43 -45.15 21.53
C ASP A 28 3.15 -44.43 21.16
N ALA A 29 2.34 -44.89 20.30
CA ALA A 29 1.30 -45.91 20.28
C ALA A 29 0.06 -45.55 21.13
N GLU A 30 -1.07 -45.75 20.45
CA GLU A 30 -2.44 -45.96 20.90
C GLU A 30 -3.36 -44.75 21.09
N ASN A 31 -4.25 -44.48 20.17
CA ASN A 31 -5.62 -44.93 20.28
C ASN A 31 -6.36 -44.88 18.94
N ALA A 32 -6.65 -46.06 18.40
CA ALA A 32 -7.59 -46.30 17.31
C ALA A 32 -8.99 -46.49 17.92
N ALA A 33 -9.94 -45.79 17.35
CA ALA A 33 -11.36 -46.21 17.41
C ALA A 33 -12.03 -45.80 16.11
N GLU A 34 -12.06 -46.70 15.24
CA GLU A 34 -13.11 -47.27 14.39
C GLU A 34 -14.51 -46.70 14.65
N PHE A 35 -15.17 -46.17 13.63
CA PHE A 35 -16.56 -46.44 13.39
C PHE A 35 -16.88 -46.46 11.90
N SER A 36 -17.43 -47.62 11.53
CA SER A 36 -17.72 -48.18 10.26
C SER A 36 -18.83 -47.48 9.46
N GLN A 37 -18.73 -47.69 8.16
CA GLN A 37 -19.70 -47.67 7.05
C GLN A 37 -21.19 -47.81 7.41
N ALA A 38 -22.01 -47.00 6.74
CA ALA A 38 -23.30 -47.47 6.21
C ALA A 38 -23.56 -46.78 4.85
N GLU A 39 -23.46 -47.58 3.82
CA GLU A 39 -23.97 -47.50 2.47
C GLU A 39 -25.51 -47.45 2.50
N ASN A 40 -26.14 -46.50 1.78
CA ASN A 40 -27.37 -46.70 1.05
C ASN A 40 -27.71 -45.51 0.15
N ALA A 41 -27.69 -45.71 -1.11
CA ALA A 41 -28.50 -45.06 -2.12
C ALA A 41 -29.47 -46.15 -2.63
N PRO A 42 -30.54 -45.84 -3.43
CA PRO A 42 -31.02 -44.59 -4.03
C PRO A 42 -32.54 -44.37 -3.81
N GLU A 43 -33.05 -43.18 -4.10
CA GLU A 43 -34.35 -43.07 -4.77
C GLU A 43 -34.54 -41.70 -5.48
N VAL A 44 -34.84 -41.81 -6.76
CA VAL A 44 -35.20 -40.75 -7.67
C VAL A 44 -36.66 -40.36 -7.40
N LEU A 45 -36.93 -39.07 -7.21
CA LEU A 45 -38.23 -38.47 -7.49
C LEU A 45 -38.03 -37.06 -8.06
N ASP A 46 -38.37 -37.00 -9.32
CA ASP A 46 -38.67 -35.89 -10.16
C ASP A 46 -39.76 -34.99 -9.54
N GLU A 47 -39.39 -33.74 -9.21
CA GLU A 47 -40.35 -32.62 -9.19
C GLU A 47 -39.64 -31.31 -9.47
N THR A 48 -39.83 -30.78 -10.67
CA THR A 48 -39.54 -29.41 -11.10
C THR A 48 -40.44 -28.43 -10.35
N PRO A 49 -39.90 -27.43 -9.65
CA PRO A 49 -40.61 -26.18 -9.45
C PRO A 49 -40.14 -25.12 -10.48
N ALA A 50 -41.10 -24.52 -11.08
CA ALA A 50 -41.00 -23.42 -12.04
C ALA A 50 -39.98 -22.36 -11.62
N VAL A 51 -39.05 -22.07 -12.54
CA VAL A 51 -38.16 -20.91 -12.47
C VAL A 51 -39.02 -19.66 -12.61
N ALA A 52 -39.19 -18.93 -11.53
CA ALA A 52 -39.63 -17.55 -11.60
C ALA A 52 -38.55 -16.74 -12.32
N VAL A 53 -38.91 -16.23 -13.49
CA VAL A 53 -38.09 -15.28 -14.25
C VAL A 53 -37.96 -14.01 -13.40
N GLY A 54 -36.88 -13.94 -12.62
CA GLY A 54 -36.44 -12.71 -11.95
C GLY A 54 -35.87 -11.77 -13.02
N ASN A 55 -36.32 -10.56 -12.96
CA ASN A 55 -36.09 -9.42 -13.79
C ASN A 55 -34.65 -9.32 -14.35
N THR A 56 -34.51 -9.40 -15.68
CA THR A 56 -33.27 -9.16 -16.42
C THR A 56 -32.77 -7.70 -16.38
N THR A 57 -33.57 -6.78 -15.86
CA THR A 57 -33.23 -5.35 -15.74
C THR A 57 -32.20 -5.04 -14.67
N ASP A 58 -32.07 -5.85 -13.59
CA ASP A 58 -31.13 -5.59 -12.51
C ASP A 58 -29.68 -5.99 -12.86
N ILE A 59 -29.52 -6.95 -13.76
CA ILE A 59 -28.20 -7.40 -14.24
C ILE A 59 -27.64 -6.42 -15.27
N GLU A 60 -28.47 -5.88 -16.15
CA GLU A 60 -28.05 -4.89 -17.16
C GLU A 60 -27.62 -3.55 -16.50
N ASN A 61 -28.30 -3.12 -15.44
CA ASN A 61 -27.92 -1.92 -14.69
C ASN A 61 -26.61 -2.10 -13.91
N ALA A 62 -26.36 -3.26 -13.29
CA ALA A 62 -25.14 -3.52 -12.57
C ALA A 62 -23.91 -3.60 -13.51
N VAL A 63 -24.09 -4.17 -14.70
CA VAL A 63 -23.04 -4.22 -15.72
C VAL A 63 -22.78 -2.84 -16.32
N ALA A 64 -23.82 -2.04 -16.57
CA ALA A 64 -23.68 -0.69 -17.11
C ALA A 64 -22.96 0.25 -16.12
N GLU A 65 -23.25 0.13 -14.81
CA GLU A 65 -22.61 0.93 -13.79
C GLU A 65 -21.12 0.51 -13.60
N SER A 66 -20.80 -0.77 -13.68
CA SER A 66 -19.42 -1.26 -13.60
C SER A 66 -18.58 -0.87 -14.83
N VAL A 67 -19.19 -0.86 -16.03
CA VAL A 67 -18.51 -0.45 -17.27
C VAL A 67 -18.31 1.08 -17.30
N ALA A 68 -19.29 1.85 -16.84
CA ALA A 68 -19.19 3.30 -16.77
C ALA A 68 -18.13 3.74 -15.73
N ALA A 69 -18.03 3.05 -14.60
CA ALA A 69 -16.99 3.28 -13.60
C ALA A 69 -15.59 2.92 -14.14
N ALA A 70 -15.46 1.83 -14.89
CA ALA A 70 -14.21 1.42 -15.52
C ALA A 70 -13.78 2.37 -16.65
N GLU A 71 -14.74 2.88 -17.45
CA GLU A 71 -14.46 3.89 -18.49
C GLU A 71 -14.11 5.25 -17.90
N ALA A 72 -14.78 5.67 -16.83
CA ALA A 72 -14.46 6.91 -16.11
C ALA A 72 -13.08 6.82 -15.44
N ALA A 73 -12.73 5.67 -14.84
CA ALA A 73 -11.40 5.42 -14.29
C ALA A 73 -10.33 5.47 -15.39
N ASN A 74 -10.57 4.85 -16.53
CA ASN A 74 -9.62 4.83 -17.65
C ASN A 74 -9.45 6.20 -18.33
N ALA A 75 -10.50 7.02 -18.40
CA ALA A 75 -10.44 8.40 -18.89
C ALA A 75 -9.72 9.34 -17.92
N SER A 76 -9.87 9.10 -16.61
CA SER A 76 -9.28 9.90 -15.54
C SER A 76 -7.78 9.60 -15.34
N VAL A 77 -7.31 8.39 -15.68
CA VAL A 77 -5.88 8.02 -15.67
C VAL A 77 -5.09 8.67 -16.82
N ALA A 78 -5.78 9.18 -17.84
CA ALA A 78 -5.15 9.91 -18.95
C ALA A 78 -4.71 11.33 -18.56
N GLU A 79 -5.13 11.85 -17.40
CA GLU A 79 -4.70 13.15 -16.91
C GLU A 79 -3.32 13.03 -16.24
N THR A 80 -2.31 13.65 -16.84
CA THR A 80 -0.95 13.65 -16.34
C THR A 80 -0.72 14.90 -15.49
N PHE A 81 -0.11 14.74 -14.33
CA PHE A 81 0.15 15.84 -13.40
C PHE A 81 1.06 16.90 -14.02
N GLY A 82 0.75 18.18 -13.83
CA GLY A 82 1.52 19.31 -14.31
C GLY A 82 1.70 20.38 -13.23
N GLU A 83 2.46 21.43 -13.54
CA GLU A 83 2.75 22.50 -12.58
C GLU A 83 1.52 23.26 -12.10
N ASP A 84 0.50 23.38 -12.96
CA ASP A 84 -0.78 24.03 -12.64
C ASP A 84 -1.86 23.06 -12.09
N ALA A 85 -1.55 21.75 -12.03
CA ALA A 85 -2.49 20.75 -11.56
C ALA A 85 -2.83 20.96 -10.08
N LYS A 86 -4.06 20.63 -9.69
CA LYS A 86 -4.52 20.70 -8.31
C LYS A 86 -4.92 19.34 -7.80
N MET A 87 -4.43 19.02 -6.61
CA MET A 87 -4.73 17.81 -5.86
C MET A 87 -5.81 18.07 -4.83
N VAL A 88 -6.65 17.07 -4.57
CA VAL A 88 -7.50 17.07 -3.37
C VAL A 88 -6.65 16.73 -2.14
N TRP A 89 -7.14 17.13 -0.98
CA TRP A 89 -6.55 16.69 0.28
C TRP A 89 -6.74 15.17 0.43
N PRO A 90 -5.66 14.43 0.68
CA PRO A 90 -5.74 12.97 0.81
C PRO A 90 -6.48 12.54 2.10
N VAL A 91 -6.56 13.41 3.08
CA VAL A 91 -7.29 13.25 4.33
C VAL A 91 -7.68 14.62 4.86
N GLU A 92 -8.80 14.72 5.56
CA GLU A 92 -9.20 15.94 6.26
C GLU A 92 -8.50 16.03 7.62
N GLY A 93 -7.82 17.15 7.90
CA GLY A 93 -7.14 17.36 9.15
C GLY A 93 -6.21 18.58 9.18
N GLU A 94 -5.69 18.87 10.36
CA GLU A 94 -4.71 19.94 10.56
C GLU A 94 -3.29 19.48 10.20
N ILE A 95 -2.44 20.38 9.74
CA ILE A 95 -1.02 20.09 9.50
C ILE A 95 -0.29 20.07 10.83
N LEU A 96 0.20 18.90 11.24
CA LEU A 96 1.04 18.73 12.45
C LEU A 96 2.47 19.18 12.20
N LYS A 97 3.04 18.80 11.07
CA LYS A 97 4.40 19.18 10.65
C LYS A 97 4.37 19.60 9.18
N GLU A 98 4.91 20.77 8.92
CA GLU A 98 5.01 21.31 7.57
C GLU A 98 6.16 20.68 6.77
N TYR A 99 6.08 20.77 5.46
CA TYR A 99 7.21 20.46 4.58
C TYR A 99 8.37 21.40 4.86
N SER A 100 9.51 20.85 5.25
CA SER A 100 10.72 21.61 5.62
C SER A 100 11.98 20.81 5.28
N PRO A 101 12.39 20.76 4.00
CA PRO A 101 13.54 19.96 3.56
C PRO A 101 14.87 20.58 3.96
N ASP A 102 14.94 21.92 4.06
CA ASP A 102 16.17 22.68 4.28
C ASP A 102 16.32 23.20 5.70
N LYS A 103 15.24 23.18 6.49
CA LYS A 103 15.24 23.59 7.89
C LYS A 103 14.80 22.46 8.78
N THR A 104 15.47 22.28 9.88
CA THR A 104 15.09 21.28 10.86
C THR A 104 13.91 21.74 11.68
N ILE A 105 12.96 20.83 11.93
CA ILE A 105 11.86 20.96 12.86
C ILE A 105 12.01 19.92 13.97
N TYR A 106 11.45 20.19 15.13
CA TYR A 106 11.54 19.30 16.28
C TYR A 106 10.54 18.14 16.14
N PHE A 107 11.00 16.93 16.41
CA PHE A 107 10.19 15.71 16.49
C PHE A 107 10.17 15.24 17.94
N GLU A 108 9.02 15.33 18.56
CA GLU A 108 8.81 15.10 20.00
C GLU A 108 9.16 13.67 20.41
N THR A 109 8.67 12.68 19.65
CA THR A 109 8.94 11.26 19.95
C THR A 109 10.44 10.92 19.95
N LEU A 110 11.20 11.57 19.06
CA LEU A 110 12.62 11.29 18.88
C LEU A 110 13.52 12.20 19.71
N ASP A 111 12.97 13.25 20.32
CA ASP A 111 13.73 14.32 20.98
C ASP A 111 14.85 14.88 20.06
N GLN A 112 14.52 15.12 18.78
CA GLN A 112 15.50 15.47 17.73
C GLN A 112 14.98 16.52 16.77
N TYR A 113 15.90 17.32 16.25
CA TYR A 113 15.66 18.20 15.11
C TYR A 113 16.01 17.50 13.80
N LYS A 114 15.05 17.39 12.90
CA LYS A 114 15.20 16.73 11.59
C LYS A 114 14.54 17.56 10.49
N CYS A 115 15.04 17.43 9.26
CA CYS A 115 14.33 17.90 8.08
C CYS A 115 13.09 17.03 7.83
N ASN A 116 12.03 17.65 7.33
CA ASN A 116 10.78 16.96 7.01
C ASN A 116 10.45 17.13 5.52
N PRO A 117 10.66 16.09 4.68
CA PRO A 117 10.40 16.19 3.24
C PRO A 117 8.94 15.94 2.85
N ALA A 118 8.01 15.97 3.81
CA ALA A 118 6.59 15.70 3.60
C ALA A 118 5.70 16.57 4.50
N LEU A 119 4.40 16.50 4.32
CA LEU A 119 3.42 16.99 5.29
C LEU A 119 3.08 15.85 6.25
N MET A 120 2.87 16.17 7.52
CA MET A 120 2.19 15.29 8.46
C MET A 120 0.82 15.89 8.73
N ILE A 121 -0.22 15.23 8.28
CA ILE A 121 -1.60 15.70 8.39
C ILE A 121 -2.28 14.90 9.50
N LYS A 122 -2.72 15.57 10.57
CA LYS A 122 -3.44 14.94 11.68
C LYS A 122 -4.67 14.22 11.15
N ALA A 123 -4.85 12.99 11.57
CA ALA A 123 -5.99 12.19 11.18
C ALA A 123 -6.26 11.11 12.23
N ASP A 124 -7.49 10.71 12.38
CA ASP A 124 -7.86 9.64 13.29
C ASP A 124 -7.48 8.27 12.72
N VAL A 125 -7.17 7.33 13.61
CA VAL A 125 -6.95 5.93 13.20
C VAL A 125 -8.24 5.40 12.54
N ASN A 126 -8.10 4.70 11.42
CA ASN A 126 -9.16 4.25 10.50
C ASN A 126 -9.82 5.34 9.65
N GLN A 127 -9.37 6.58 9.72
CA GLN A 127 -9.84 7.60 8.79
C GLN A 127 -9.43 7.21 7.36
N GLU A 128 -10.37 7.33 6.44
CA GLU A 128 -10.16 7.00 5.02
C GLU A 128 -9.14 7.93 4.38
N VAL A 129 -8.24 7.36 3.58
CA VAL A 129 -7.26 8.09 2.79
C VAL A 129 -7.59 7.93 1.32
N VAL A 130 -7.63 9.05 0.61
CA VAL A 130 -7.95 9.08 -0.82
C VAL A 130 -6.72 9.46 -1.65
N ALA A 131 -6.69 8.99 -2.89
CA ALA A 131 -5.69 9.41 -3.88
C ALA A 131 -5.82 10.91 -4.16
N ALA A 132 -4.78 11.69 -3.90
CA ALA A 132 -4.80 13.13 -4.08
C ALA A 132 -4.92 13.55 -5.55
N PHE A 133 -4.45 12.70 -6.46
CA PHE A 133 -4.55 12.87 -7.90
C PHE A 133 -4.62 11.51 -8.59
N CYS A 134 -4.99 11.48 -9.88
CA CYS A 134 -4.98 10.27 -10.67
C CYS A 134 -3.56 9.83 -10.99
N GLY A 135 -3.35 8.54 -11.17
CA GLY A 135 -2.05 7.96 -11.48
C GLY A 135 -2.03 6.44 -11.43
N THR A 136 -0.83 5.89 -11.41
CA THR A 136 -0.62 4.45 -11.28
C THR A 136 0.16 4.17 -9.99
N VAL A 137 -0.27 3.19 -9.22
CA VAL A 137 0.45 2.73 -8.03
C VAL A 137 1.80 2.14 -8.47
N GLU A 138 2.88 2.82 -8.14
CA GLU A 138 4.25 2.37 -8.44
C GLU A 138 4.71 1.31 -7.46
N SER A 139 4.38 1.46 -6.18
CA SER A 139 4.77 0.50 -5.15
C SER A 139 3.88 0.60 -3.91
N VAL A 140 3.75 -0.53 -3.21
CA VAL A 140 3.25 -0.63 -1.84
C VAL A 140 4.32 -1.30 -1.01
N THR A 141 4.88 -0.59 -0.04
CA THR A 141 6.05 -1.05 0.76
C THR A 141 5.80 -0.88 2.25
N GLU A 142 6.55 -1.60 3.07
CA GLU A 142 6.56 -1.41 4.51
C GLU A 142 7.88 -0.79 4.95
N ASP A 143 7.80 0.33 5.68
CA ASP A 143 8.93 1.05 6.27
C ASP A 143 8.80 1.08 7.79
N SER A 144 9.92 0.92 8.50
CA SER A 144 9.90 0.85 9.97
C SER A 144 9.51 2.19 10.62
N VAL A 145 9.75 3.31 9.94
CA VAL A 145 9.47 4.66 10.43
C VAL A 145 8.08 5.11 10.00
N ASN A 146 7.78 5.01 8.71
CA ASN A 146 6.56 5.55 8.12
C ASN A 146 5.46 4.49 7.93
N GLY A 147 5.65 3.26 8.43
CA GLY A 147 4.67 2.17 8.32
C GLY A 147 4.46 1.72 6.88
N THR A 148 3.25 1.27 6.55
CA THR A 148 2.90 0.94 5.18
C THR A 148 2.83 2.21 4.34
N MET A 149 3.54 2.19 3.20
CA MET A 149 3.66 3.32 2.29
C MET A 149 3.16 2.95 0.90
N ILE A 150 2.44 3.87 0.27
CA ILE A 150 1.99 3.78 -1.13
C ILE A 150 2.67 4.90 -1.91
N THR A 151 3.27 4.56 -3.04
CA THR A 151 3.77 5.55 -4.01
C THR A 151 2.91 5.49 -5.26
N VAL A 152 2.38 6.64 -5.66
CA VAL A 152 1.57 6.79 -6.88
C VAL A 152 2.34 7.66 -7.87
N ASP A 153 2.62 7.14 -9.05
CA ASP A 153 3.17 7.89 -10.18
C ASP A 153 2.04 8.67 -10.87
N MET A 154 2.12 9.98 -10.82
CA MET A 154 1.13 10.89 -11.39
C MET A 154 1.54 11.39 -12.80
N GLY A 155 2.66 10.89 -13.32
CA GLY A 155 3.23 11.29 -14.60
C GLY A 155 4.13 12.53 -14.53
N ASN A 156 4.80 12.82 -15.65
CA ASN A 156 5.74 13.95 -15.77
C ASN A 156 6.83 13.99 -14.68
N GLY A 157 7.21 12.83 -14.09
CA GLY A 157 8.18 12.72 -13.00
C GLY A 157 7.64 13.11 -11.62
N TYR A 158 6.34 13.40 -11.48
CA TYR A 158 5.70 13.66 -10.20
C TYR A 158 5.20 12.37 -9.57
N LYS A 159 5.48 12.21 -8.28
CA LYS A 159 4.98 11.08 -7.49
C LYS A 159 4.41 11.59 -6.18
N ALA A 160 3.29 11.02 -5.76
CA ALA A 160 2.72 11.19 -4.42
C ALA A 160 3.09 9.99 -3.54
N VAL A 161 3.44 10.24 -2.29
CA VAL A 161 3.84 9.24 -1.31
C VAL A 161 2.94 9.36 -0.09
N TYR A 162 2.24 8.29 0.24
CA TYR A 162 1.36 8.17 1.40
C TYR A 162 2.00 7.21 2.39
N GLY A 163 2.12 7.56 3.64
CA GLY A 163 2.67 6.71 4.70
C GLY A 163 1.79 6.74 5.94
N GLN A 164 2.10 5.91 6.94
CA GLN A 164 1.26 5.64 8.11
C GLN A 164 -0.10 5.04 7.71
N MET A 165 -0.08 4.18 6.68
CA MET A 165 -1.26 3.55 6.10
C MET A 165 -1.54 2.18 6.69
N LYS A 166 -2.79 1.75 6.61
CA LYS A 166 -3.26 0.38 6.84
C LYS A 166 -4.46 0.06 5.95
N ASP A 167 -4.87 -1.21 5.95
CA ASP A 167 -6.03 -1.68 5.19
C ASP A 167 -5.99 -1.18 3.73
N VAL A 168 -4.77 -1.22 3.15
CA VAL A 168 -4.52 -0.78 1.77
C VAL A 168 -5.29 -1.67 0.80
N ASN A 169 -6.11 -1.07 -0.05
CA ASN A 169 -7.00 -1.74 -1.00
C ASN A 169 -6.53 -1.65 -2.45
N VAL A 170 -5.31 -1.17 -2.66
CA VAL A 170 -4.64 -1.07 -3.97
C VAL A 170 -3.31 -1.81 -3.96
N LYS A 171 -2.81 -2.19 -5.12
CA LYS A 171 -1.52 -2.87 -5.32
C LYS A 171 -0.72 -2.24 -6.45
N GLU A 172 0.55 -2.58 -6.53
CA GLU A 172 1.43 -2.16 -7.62
C GLU A 172 0.81 -2.46 -8.99
N GLY A 173 0.83 -1.47 -9.86
CA GLY A 173 0.25 -1.48 -11.21
C GLY A 173 -1.21 -1.07 -11.28
N ASP A 174 -1.91 -0.92 -10.16
CA ASP A 174 -3.30 -0.45 -10.17
C ASP A 174 -3.36 1.02 -10.56
N ALA A 175 -4.33 1.34 -11.42
CA ALA A 175 -4.69 2.71 -11.72
C ALA A 175 -5.60 3.27 -10.62
N VAL A 176 -5.34 4.51 -10.19
CA VAL A 176 -6.16 5.22 -9.20
C VAL A 176 -6.64 6.54 -9.77
N VAL A 177 -7.83 6.94 -9.38
CA VAL A 177 -8.41 8.23 -9.76
C VAL A 177 -8.43 9.19 -8.58
N LYS A 178 -8.38 10.49 -8.87
CA LYS A 178 -8.47 11.56 -7.86
C LYS A 178 -9.69 11.36 -6.96
N GLY A 179 -9.48 11.34 -5.64
CA GLY A 179 -10.54 11.11 -4.66
C GLY A 179 -10.92 9.65 -4.41
N GLN A 180 -10.29 8.69 -5.08
CA GLN A 180 -10.51 7.27 -4.84
C GLN A 180 -9.90 6.85 -3.49
N ALA A 181 -10.67 6.11 -2.67
CA ALA A 181 -10.15 5.52 -1.44
C ALA A 181 -9.04 4.50 -1.74
N ILE A 182 -7.88 4.62 -1.07
CA ILE A 182 -6.70 3.78 -1.25
C ILE A 182 -6.30 3.01 0.02
N GLY A 183 -6.92 3.31 1.14
CA GLY A 183 -6.69 2.68 2.44
C GLY A 183 -7.11 3.58 3.59
N ASN A 184 -6.59 3.30 4.77
CA ASN A 184 -6.93 4.02 6.00
C ASN A 184 -5.67 4.46 6.75
N VAL A 185 -5.81 5.47 7.61
CA VAL A 185 -4.75 5.91 8.53
C VAL A 185 -4.50 4.83 9.59
N ALA A 186 -3.24 4.48 9.77
CA ALA A 186 -2.80 3.50 10.77
C ALA A 186 -2.63 4.12 12.17
N GLN A 187 -2.41 3.27 13.15
CA GLN A 187 -1.79 3.68 14.42
C GLN A 187 -0.38 4.23 14.14
N PRO A 188 0.06 5.28 14.84
CA PRO A 188 1.41 5.79 14.64
C PRO A 188 2.44 4.71 14.96
N THR A 189 3.51 4.66 14.18
CA THR A 189 4.66 3.81 14.52
C THR A 189 5.32 4.30 15.81
N LYS A 190 6.21 3.51 16.38
CA LYS A 190 6.98 3.89 17.59
C LYS A 190 7.82 5.17 17.41
N TYR A 191 7.99 5.65 16.20
CA TYR A 191 8.73 6.87 15.88
C TYR A 191 7.89 8.15 15.90
N TYR A 192 6.56 8.01 16.11
CA TYR A 192 5.59 9.12 16.07
C TYR A 192 4.54 9.02 17.18
N THR A 193 4.88 8.40 18.31
CA THR A 193 3.94 8.18 19.42
C THR A 193 3.45 9.48 20.07
N GLU A 194 4.31 10.48 20.17
CA GLU A 194 3.97 11.80 20.74
C GLU A 194 3.30 12.71 19.69
N GLU A 195 3.68 12.59 18.43
CA GLU A 195 3.01 13.29 17.32
C GLU A 195 1.58 12.80 17.11
N GLY A 196 1.31 11.54 17.47
CA GLY A 196 0.01 10.92 17.35
C GLY A 196 -0.32 10.43 15.94
N SER A 197 -1.57 10.01 15.74
CA SER A 197 -2.02 9.48 14.45
C SER A 197 -2.10 10.57 13.39
N HIS A 198 -1.56 10.27 12.22
CA HIS A 198 -1.44 11.20 11.11
C HIS A 198 -1.23 10.44 9.79
N LEU A 199 -1.49 11.11 8.69
CA LEU A 199 -1.03 10.71 7.37
C LEU A 199 0.32 11.38 7.09
N TYR A 200 1.33 10.59 6.72
CA TYR A 200 2.54 11.09 6.09
C TYR A 200 2.25 11.30 4.60
N PHE A 201 2.29 12.55 4.12
CA PHE A 201 2.00 12.89 2.73
C PHE A 201 3.17 13.62 2.09
N GLY A 202 3.95 12.90 1.28
CA GLY A 202 5.08 13.40 0.54
C GLY A 202 4.78 13.58 -0.94
N MET A 203 5.58 14.41 -1.61
CA MET A 203 5.56 14.57 -3.05
C MET A 203 6.97 14.73 -3.58
N THR A 204 7.26 14.12 -4.73
CA THR A 204 8.55 14.28 -5.41
C THR A 204 8.36 14.69 -6.86
N LYS A 205 9.35 15.42 -7.39
CA LYS A 205 9.50 15.73 -8.81
C LYS A 205 10.89 15.28 -9.25
N ASP A 206 10.97 14.38 -10.21
CA ASP A 206 12.22 13.81 -10.71
C ASP A 206 13.12 13.26 -9.57
N GLY A 207 12.49 12.68 -8.54
CA GLY A 207 13.13 12.13 -7.35
C GLY A 207 13.51 13.15 -6.26
N ALA A 208 13.38 14.45 -6.50
CA ALA A 208 13.59 15.48 -5.49
C ALA A 208 12.28 15.81 -4.74
N PRO A 209 12.30 15.96 -3.41
CA PRO A 209 11.09 16.32 -2.66
C PRO A 209 10.63 17.73 -3.03
N VAL A 210 9.30 17.89 -3.18
CA VAL A 210 8.63 19.17 -3.45
C VAL A 210 7.50 19.38 -2.46
N ASN A 211 7.15 20.66 -2.21
CA ASN A 211 6.11 20.98 -1.23
C ASN A 211 4.70 20.63 -1.77
N PRO A 212 4.01 19.64 -1.18
CA PRO A 212 2.67 19.27 -1.63
C PRO A 212 1.64 20.39 -1.50
N GLN A 213 1.80 21.32 -0.52
CA GLN A 213 0.86 22.42 -0.28
C GLN A 213 0.70 23.35 -1.47
N ASN A 214 1.72 23.45 -2.37
CA ASN A 214 1.64 24.27 -3.56
C ASN A 214 0.61 23.76 -4.57
N TYR A 215 0.27 22.48 -4.46
CA TYR A 215 -0.60 21.77 -5.40
C TYR A 215 -1.95 21.38 -4.79
N LEU A 216 -2.10 21.40 -3.47
CA LEU A 216 -3.36 21.11 -2.81
C LEU A 216 -4.40 22.22 -3.05
N GLU A 217 -5.65 21.82 -3.23
CA GLU A 217 -6.80 22.72 -3.32
C GLU A 217 -6.95 23.51 -2.01
N LYS A 218 -7.41 24.76 -2.12
CA LYS A 218 -7.60 25.68 -0.96
C LYS A 218 -8.95 25.46 -0.33
#